data_d7cc9c73962b561522e27557d37d093b
#
_entry.id   d7cc9c73962b561522e27557d37d093b
#
_cell.length_a   1.000
_cell.length_b   1.000
_cell.length_c   1.000
_cell.angle_alpha   90.00
_cell.angle_beta   90.00
_cell.angle_gamma   90.00
#
_symmetry.space_group_name_H-M   'P 1'
#
loop_
_entity.id
_entity.type
_entity.pdbx_description
1 polymer ?
#
loop_
_entity_poly.entity_id
_entity_poly.type
_entity_poly.pdbx_seq_one_letter_code
_entity_poly.pdbx_strand_id
1 'polypeptide(L)'
;VLWSREDDMAHDFYRPASYHRISGAVDAQGQIAAWKHRSTSTSIASWWDRAKPAESQELGSTLQMPYLMKNYKLEYAPADSGVPRAWWRSVEASFIGFVMESYMDELAHAAGADPLEFRLRHLDPARAVANAVDPKDSNPLVCARMRGVLQLVASKAGWGSKLPAGQGRGIACHYSFNSYAANVADVIVENGKLRVERIVSAVDIGTVVSPDGARAQVESAVIYGLTAALKSQITIQNGRAVETNFNHFACLKMDETPHIEVHFVPNDLAPTGIGEPGLPPVAPAVMNAVFAATGKRVRRLPLLPDDLRA
;
A
#
# COMPACT_ATOMS: atom_id res chain seq x y z
N VAL A 1 -6.50 -29.65 -21.27
CA VAL A 1 -6.07 -29.77 -19.88
C VAL A 1 -7.04 -29.00 -19.01
N LEU A 2 -7.49 -29.60 -17.93
CA LEU A 2 -8.34 -28.99 -16.92
C LEU A 2 -7.64 -29.13 -15.56
N TRP A 3 -7.41 -27.99 -14.88
CA TRP A 3 -6.90 -27.97 -13.51
C TRP A 3 -8.03 -27.92 -12.51
N SER A 4 -7.90 -28.63 -11.42
CA SER A 4 -8.74 -28.42 -10.24
C SER A 4 -8.30 -27.14 -9.50
N ARG A 5 -9.05 -26.70 -8.49
CA ARG A 5 -8.62 -25.60 -7.64
C ARG A 5 -7.35 -25.95 -6.84
N GLU A 6 -7.24 -27.19 -6.43
CA GLU A 6 -6.06 -27.71 -5.73
C GLU A 6 -4.81 -27.67 -6.61
N ASP A 7 -4.93 -28.03 -7.88
CA ASP A 7 -3.83 -27.95 -8.84
C ASP A 7 -3.40 -26.50 -9.05
N ASP A 8 -4.38 -25.61 -9.26
CA ASP A 8 -4.18 -24.18 -9.46
C ASP A 8 -3.46 -23.56 -8.25
N MET A 9 -3.97 -23.73 -7.04
CA MET A 9 -3.37 -23.14 -5.84
C MET A 9 -1.99 -23.73 -5.48
N ALA A 10 -1.74 -24.99 -5.82
CA ALA A 10 -0.48 -25.66 -5.51
C ALA A 10 0.64 -25.41 -6.53
N HIS A 11 0.30 -25.03 -7.76
CA HIS A 11 1.24 -24.96 -8.87
C HIS A 11 1.24 -23.63 -9.64
N ASP A 12 0.40 -22.67 -9.26
CA ASP A 12 0.36 -21.36 -9.90
C ASP A 12 1.53 -20.47 -9.43
N PHE A 13 1.57 -19.27 -9.97
CA PHE A 13 2.56 -18.26 -9.62
C PHE A 13 2.11 -17.49 -8.38
N TYR A 14 3.04 -17.33 -7.43
CA TYR A 14 2.75 -16.64 -6.18
C TYR A 14 3.20 -15.19 -6.21
N ARG A 15 2.59 -14.36 -5.37
CA ARG A 15 3.05 -13.00 -5.11
C ARG A 15 4.46 -13.03 -4.51
N PRO A 16 5.39 -12.16 -4.96
CA PRO A 16 6.72 -12.07 -4.39
C PRO A 16 6.72 -11.81 -2.88
N ALA A 17 7.65 -12.44 -2.18
CA ALA A 17 7.97 -12.08 -0.81
C ALA A 17 9.01 -10.96 -0.79
N SER A 18 8.90 -10.03 0.16
CA SER A 18 9.83 -8.92 0.33
C SER A 18 10.16 -8.69 1.81
N TYR A 19 11.37 -8.21 2.07
CA TYR A 19 11.81 -7.77 3.38
C TYR A 19 12.46 -6.39 3.27
N HIS A 20 12.09 -5.50 4.19
CA HIS A 20 12.51 -4.11 4.17
C HIS A 20 13.05 -3.68 5.53
N ARG A 21 14.16 -2.96 5.52
CA ARG A 21 14.71 -2.29 6.70
C ARG A 21 14.83 -0.82 6.39
N ILE A 22 14.05 -0.01 7.11
CA ILE A 22 14.06 1.45 6.96
C ILE A 22 14.61 2.07 8.23
N SER A 23 15.38 3.12 8.08
CA SER A 23 15.81 4.01 9.14
C SER A 23 15.79 5.45 8.64
N GLY A 24 15.45 6.38 9.52
CA GLY A 24 15.38 7.79 9.16
C GLY A 24 15.42 8.66 10.39
N ALA A 25 15.47 9.96 10.14
CA ALA A 25 15.50 10.97 11.19
C ALA A 25 14.66 12.18 10.77
N VAL A 26 14.03 12.81 11.74
CA VAL A 26 13.43 14.14 11.60
C VAL A 26 14.29 15.15 12.35
N ASP A 27 14.44 16.36 11.82
CA ASP A 27 15.15 17.45 12.48
C ASP A 27 14.24 18.18 13.48
N ALA A 28 14.82 19.16 14.20
CA ALA A 28 14.09 19.94 15.20
C ALA A 28 12.94 20.78 14.61
N GLN A 29 12.90 20.98 13.29
CA GLN A 29 11.83 21.64 12.56
C GLN A 29 10.78 20.66 12.05
N GLY A 30 10.92 19.35 12.38
CA GLY A 30 10.03 18.30 11.93
C GLY A 30 10.16 17.97 10.43
N GLN A 31 11.34 18.27 9.80
CA GLN A 31 11.62 17.90 8.43
C GLN A 31 12.32 16.55 8.37
N ILE A 32 12.10 15.78 7.32
CA ILE A 32 12.82 14.52 7.09
C ILE A 32 14.28 14.83 6.74
N ALA A 33 15.17 14.63 7.72
CA ALA A 33 16.60 14.88 7.56
C ALA A 33 17.30 13.75 6.79
N ALA A 34 16.86 12.51 7.00
CA ALA A 34 17.43 11.35 6.33
C ALA A 34 16.40 10.21 6.24
N TRP A 35 16.50 9.45 5.16
CA TRP A 35 15.78 8.19 4.94
C TRP A 35 16.72 7.19 4.27
N LYS A 36 16.95 6.08 4.93
CA LYS A 36 17.68 4.95 4.36
C LYS A 36 16.75 3.76 4.28
N HIS A 37 16.59 3.22 3.06
CA HIS A 37 15.77 2.06 2.78
C HIS A 37 16.64 0.94 2.20
N ARG A 38 16.68 -0.19 2.89
CA ARG A 38 17.29 -1.42 2.40
C ARG A 38 16.19 -2.42 2.17
N SER A 39 16.17 -3.04 1.00
CA SER A 39 15.17 -4.04 0.64
C SER A 39 15.77 -5.26 -0.03
N THR A 40 15.07 -6.37 0.11
CA THR A 40 15.28 -7.58 -0.65
C THR A 40 13.92 -8.16 -1.01
N SER A 41 13.80 -8.70 -2.21
CA SER A 41 12.60 -9.39 -2.67
C SER A 41 12.94 -10.50 -3.66
N THR A 42 11.99 -11.42 -3.82
CA THR A 42 12.06 -12.42 -4.89
C THR A 42 11.56 -11.77 -6.19
N SER A 43 12.48 -11.42 -7.09
CA SER A 43 12.16 -10.65 -8.31
C SER A 43 11.29 -11.41 -9.30
N ILE A 44 10.22 -10.76 -9.79
CA ILE A 44 9.41 -11.25 -10.91
C ILE A 44 10.25 -11.18 -12.20
N ALA A 45 10.92 -10.05 -12.45
CA ALA A 45 11.68 -9.84 -13.67
C ALA A 45 12.72 -10.94 -13.88
N SER A 46 13.53 -11.26 -12.88
CA SER A 46 14.56 -12.31 -12.96
C SER A 46 14.01 -13.75 -13.02
N TRP A 47 12.75 -13.97 -12.62
CA TRP A 47 12.09 -15.27 -12.77
C TRP A 47 11.79 -15.58 -14.23
N TRP A 48 11.27 -14.57 -14.96
CA TRP A 48 10.90 -14.74 -16.38
C TRP A 48 12.07 -14.55 -17.33
N ASP A 49 13.02 -13.69 -16.97
CA ASP A 49 14.22 -13.42 -17.77
C ASP A 49 15.40 -13.11 -16.83
N ARG A 50 16.30 -14.08 -16.68
CA ARG A 50 17.47 -13.96 -15.81
C ARG A 50 18.46 -12.86 -16.23
N ALA A 51 18.38 -12.38 -17.47
CA ALA A 51 19.20 -11.28 -17.95
C ALA A 51 18.66 -9.90 -17.55
N LYS A 52 17.39 -9.83 -17.14
CA LYS A 52 16.80 -8.56 -16.66
C LYS A 52 17.29 -8.25 -15.25
N PRO A 53 17.74 -7.00 -15.01
CA PRO A 53 18.06 -6.55 -13.67
C PRO A 53 16.83 -6.68 -12.77
N ALA A 54 17.00 -7.30 -11.60
CA ALA A 54 15.91 -7.47 -10.65
C ALA A 54 15.32 -6.13 -10.20
N GLU A 55 16.16 -5.12 -10.04
CA GLU A 55 15.78 -3.76 -9.64
C GLU A 55 14.86 -3.04 -10.64
N SER A 56 14.85 -3.47 -11.91
CA SER A 56 14.06 -2.81 -12.96
C SER A 56 12.55 -2.82 -12.70
N GLN A 57 12.05 -3.72 -11.89
CA GLN A 57 10.62 -3.86 -11.57
C GLN A 57 10.34 -3.65 -10.07
N GLU A 58 11.21 -4.10 -9.18
CA GLU A 58 10.97 -4.09 -7.74
C GLU A 58 11.24 -2.73 -7.07
N LEU A 59 11.86 -1.76 -7.76
CA LEU A 59 12.21 -0.47 -7.18
C LEU A 59 11.38 0.72 -7.68
N GLY A 60 10.48 0.52 -8.65
CA GLY A 60 9.75 1.61 -9.30
C GLY A 60 9.16 2.63 -8.32
N SER A 61 8.32 2.18 -7.43
CA SER A 61 7.65 3.04 -6.46
C SER A 61 8.61 3.68 -5.44
N THR A 62 9.74 3.03 -5.11
CA THR A 62 10.74 3.58 -4.18
C THR A 62 11.64 4.62 -4.84
N LEU A 63 11.90 4.49 -6.13
CA LEU A 63 12.67 5.46 -6.91
C LEU A 63 11.86 6.73 -7.22
N GLN A 64 10.53 6.61 -7.36
CA GLN A 64 9.63 7.75 -7.53
C GLN A 64 9.17 8.34 -6.19
N MET A 65 10.09 8.54 -5.25
CA MET A 65 9.80 9.09 -3.93
C MET A 65 9.18 10.49 -4.02
N PRO A 66 7.90 10.67 -3.64
CA PRO A 66 7.22 11.96 -3.74
C PRO A 66 7.63 12.94 -2.65
N TYR A 67 8.01 12.42 -1.49
CA TYR A 67 8.29 13.23 -0.31
C TYR A 67 9.64 13.92 -0.38
N LEU A 68 9.69 15.18 0.04
CA LEU A 68 10.94 15.92 0.19
C LEU A 68 11.71 15.41 1.42
N MET A 69 12.99 15.17 1.23
CA MET A 69 13.94 14.83 2.29
C MET A 69 15.34 15.29 1.93
N LYS A 70 16.16 15.60 2.94
CA LYS A 70 17.52 16.10 2.71
C LYS A 70 18.45 15.00 2.17
N ASN A 71 18.33 13.80 2.69
CA ASN A 71 19.17 12.67 2.33
C ASN A 71 18.29 11.43 2.10
N TYR A 72 18.43 10.82 0.92
CA TYR A 72 17.75 9.58 0.57
C TYR A 72 18.75 8.54 0.10
N LYS A 73 18.74 7.36 0.74
CA LYS A 73 19.58 6.22 0.33
C LYS A 73 18.71 4.98 0.16
N LEU A 74 18.75 4.41 -1.05
CA LEU A 74 18.11 3.15 -1.38
C LEU A 74 19.18 2.08 -1.64
N GLU A 75 19.03 0.89 -1.02
CA GLU A 75 19.88 -0.28 -1.22
C GLU A 75 18.96 -1.48 -1.50
N TYR A 76 19.25 -2.21 -2.56
CA TYR A 76 18.50 -3.41 -2.94
C TYR A 76 19.43 -4.60 -3.17
N ALA A 77 18.99 -5.78 -2.74
CA ALA A 77 19.61 -7.04 -3.07
C ALA A 77 18.53 -8.06 -3.44
N PRO A 78 18.59 -8.69 -4.62
CA PRO A 78 17.63 -9.72 -4.98
C PRO A 78 17.79 -10.94 -4.07
N ALA A 79 16.67 -11.54 -3.67
CA ALA A 79 16.63 -12.85 -3.04
C ALA A 79 16.31 -13.89 -4.10
N ASP A 80 17.03 -15.01 -4.10
CA ASP A 80 16.68 -16.14 -4.94
C ASP A 80 15.75 -17.09 -4.21
N SER A 81 14.79 -17.66 -4.94
CA SER A 81 13.83 -18.63 -4.44
C SER A 81 13.38 -19.53 -5.59
N GLY A 82 13.26 -20.82 -5.35
CA GLY A 82 12.67 -21.78 -6.29
C GLY A 82 11.14 -21.68 -6.41
N VAL A 83 10.49 -20.76 -5.66
CA VAL A 83 9.04 -20.58 -5.72
C VAL A 83 8.67 -19.79 -6.97
N PRO A 84 7.77 -20.31 -7.85
CA PRO A 84 7.24 -19.58 -8.99
C PRO A 84 6.56 -18.30 -8.56
N ARG A 85 6.80 -17.21 -9.31
CA ARG A 85 6.26 -15.89 -8.96
C ARG A 85 5.88 -15.08 -10.18
N ALA A 86 4.78 -14.33 -10.03
CA ALA A 86 4.27 -13.44 -11.07
C ALA A 86 3.54 -12.25 -10.47
N TRP A 87 2.88 -11.50 -11.35
CA TRP A 87 2.19 -10.27 -11.01
C TRP A 87 0.91 -10.54 -10.21
N TRP A 88 0.84 -9.94 -9.06
CA TRP A 88 -0.39 -9.81 -8.30
C TRP A 88 -0.87 -8.35 -8.40
N ARG A 89 -2.14 -8.09 -8.22
CA ARG A 89 -2.74 -6.75 -8.36
C ARG A 89 -1.89 -5.67 -7.68
N SER A 90 -1.50 -4.64 -8.43
CA SER A 90 -0.62 -3.53 -8.06
C SER A 90 0.87 -3.89 -7.93
N VAL A 91 1.26 -5.08 -8.31
CA VAL A 91 2.66 -5.55 -8.40
C VAL A 91 3.46 -5.16 -7.15
N GLU A 92 4.66 -4.56 -7.30
CA GLU A 92 5.50 -4.09 -6.20
C GLU A 92 4.85 -2.97 -5.39
N ALA A 93 4.03 -2.12 -6.01
CA ALA A 93 3.31 -1.06 -5.32
C ALA A 93 2.44 -1.59 -4.17
N SER A 94 1.94 -2.84 -4.28
CA SER A 94 1.11 -3.48 -3.26
C SER A 94 1.81 -3.68 -1.91
N PHE A 95 3.14 -3.90 -1.89
CA PHE A 95 3.91 -4.02 -0.64
C PHE A 95 4.77 -2.79 -0.36
N ILE A 96 5.27 -2.09 -1.38
CA ILE A 96 6.02 -0.84 -1.21
C ILE A 96 5.13 0.24 -0.60
N GLY A 97 3.87 0.35 -1.03
CA GLY A 97 2.90 1.28 -0.44
C GLY A 97 2.75 1.07 1.07
N PHE A 98 2.62 -0.19 1.53
CA PHE A 98 2.58 -0.51 2.95
C PHE A 98 3.85 -0.06 3.67
N VAL A 99 5.01 -0.41 3.14
CA VAL A 99 6.30 -0.13 3.79
C VAL A 99 6.56 1.37 3.91
N MET A 100 6.38 2.11 2.81
CA MET A 100 6.66 3.55 2.77
C MET A 100 5.68 4.36 3.62
N GLU A 101 4.40 4.09 3.49
CA GLU A 101 3.35 4.87 4.15
C GLU A 101 3.21 4.57 5.64
N SER A 102 3.52 3.33 6.05
CA SER A 102 3.65 3.02 7.48
C SER A 102 4.85 3.73 8.09
N TYR A 103 5.98 3.80 7.37
CA TYR A 103 7.15 4.50 7.87
C TYR A 103 6.99 6.04 7.86
N MET A 104 6.28 6.60 6.89
CA MET A 104 5.88 8.02 6.92
C MET A 104 5.06 8.35 8.17
N ASP A 105 4.18 7.47 8.58
CA ASP A 105 3.40 7.62 9.81
C ASP A 105 4.27 7.50 11.08
N GLU A 106 5.27 6.61 11.08
CA GLU A 106 6.27 6.53 12.16
C GLU A 106 7.07 7.82 12.28
N LEU A 107 7.48 8.43 11.17
CA LEU A 107 8.19 9.71 11.17
C LEU A 107 7.28 10.88 11.61
N ALA A 108 6.03 10.89 11.20
CA ALA A 108 5.05 11.88 11.67
C ALA A 108 4.90 11.82 13.20
N HIS A 109 4.75 10.61 13.75
CA HIS A 109 4.68 10.40 15.18
C HIS A 109 5.97 10.83 15.90
N ALA A 110 7.13 10.50 15.35
CA ALA A 110 8.43 10.92 15.90
C ALA A 110 8.62 12.45 15.88
N ALA A 111 8.03 13.13 14.89
CA ALA A 111 7.99 14.60 14.79
C ALA A 111 6.92 15.26 15.67
N GLY A 112 6.08 14.50 16.36
CA GLY A 112 4.92 15.01 17.10
C GLY A 112 3.89 15.70 16.21
N ALA A 113 3.82 15.33 14.93
CA ALA A 113 2.98 15.96 13.91
C ALA A 113 1.77 15.10 13.55
N ASP A 114 0.68 15.76 13.15
CA ASP A 114 -0.47 15.08 12.54
C ASP A 114 -0.02 14.34 11.26
N PRO A 115 -0.42 13.08 11.05
CA PRO A 115 -0.01 12.28 9.90
C PRO A 115 -0.37 12.86 8.54
N LEU A 116 -1.50 13.55 8.40
CA LEU A 116 -1.89 14.25 7.17
C LEU A 116 -1.01 15.48 6.95
N GLU A 117 -0.90 16.34 7.96
CA GLU A 117 -0.10 17.58 7.88
C GLU A 117 1.38 17.27 7.61
N PHE A 118 1.90 16.19 8.21
CA PHE A 118 3.27 15.75 7.96
C PHE A 118 3.48 15.37 6.49
N ARG A 119 2.55 14.60 5.88
CA ARG A 119 2.59 14.27 4.45
C ARG A 119 2.49 15.51 3.57
N LEU A 120 1.53 16.39 3.84
CA LEU A 120 1.32 17.63 3.08
C LEU A 120 2.54 18.55 3.15
N ARG A 121 3.22 18.64 4.30
CA ARG A 121 4.46 19.41 4.47
C ARG A 121 5.59 18.92 3.58
N HIS A 122 5.69 17.61 3.36
CA HIS A 122 6.76 16.99 2.58
C HIS A 122 6.41 16.77 1.10
N LEU A 123 5.22 17.16 0.66
CA LEU A 123 4.79 17.13 -0.74
C LEU A 123 4.78 18.55 -1.30
N ASP A 124 5.89 18.98 -1.93
CA ASP A 124 5.95 20.27 -2.62
C ASP A 124 5.01 20.26 -3.84
N PRO A 125 3.97 21.11 -3.88
CA PRO A 125 3.02 21.12 -4.99
C PRO A 125 3.63 21.46 -6.34
N ALA A 126 4.76 22.17 -6.37
CA ALA A 126 5.47 22.52 -7.61
C ALA A 126 6.33 21.37 -8.14
N ARG A 127 6.53 20.30 -7.34
CA ARG A 127 7.42 19.20 -7.71
C ARG A 127 6.70 18.16 -8.58
N ALA A 128 7.43 17.71 -9.62
CA ALA A 128 7.13 16.50 -10.37
C ALA A 128 8.33 15.55 -10.30
N VAL A 129 8.08 14.26 -10.13
CA VAL A 129 9.08 13.21 -10.02
C VAL A 129 9.00 12.32 -11.24
N ALA A 130 10.07 12.31 -12.05
CA ALA A 130 10.16 11.48 -13.25
C ALA A 130 10.15 9.98 -12.89
N ASN A 131 9.70 9.16 -13.84
CA ASN A 131 9.84 7.72 -13.73
C ASN A 131 11.31 7.32 -13.95
N ALA A 132 11.97 6.90 -12.89
CA ALA A 132 13.38 6.52 -12.95
C ALA A 132 13.62 5.11 -13.53
N VAL A 133 12.57 4.27 -13.59
CA VAL A 133 12.63 2.90 -14.13
C VAL A 133 12.35 2.90 -15.63
N ASP A 134 11.40 3.70 -16.07
CA ASP A 134 11.09 3.89 -17.49
C ASP A 134 11.24 5.37 -17.88
N PRO A 135 12.42 5.80 -18.34
CA PRO A 135 12.65 7.19 -18.76
C PRO A 135 11.81 7.63 -19.98
N LYS A 136 11.18 6.67 -20.69
CA LYS A 136 10.28 6.98 -21.81
C LYS A 136 8.85 7.28 -21.34
N ASP A 137 8.51 6.94 -20.10
CA ASP A 137 7.24 7.30 -19.51
C ASP A 137 7.18 8.82 -19.32
N SER A 138 6.33 9.46 -20.11
CA SER A 138 6.15 10.91 -20.10
C SER A 138 5.24 11.40 -18.95
N ASN A 139 4.73 10.49 -18.11
CA ASN A 139 3.82 10.82 -17.02
C ASN A 139 4.55 10.84 -15.66
N PRO A 140 5.10 11.99 -15.25
CA PRO A 140 5.74 12.10 -13.94
C PRO A 140 4.70 12.03 -12.82
N LEU A 141 5.13 11.60 -11.63
CA LEU A 141 4.35 11.80 -10.42
C LEU A 141 4.30 13.30 -10.11
N VAL A 142 3.11 13.90 -10.10
CA VAL A 142 2.87 15.31 -9.79
C VAL A 142 2.41 15.45 -8.34
N CYS A 143 3.24 16.03 -7.48
CA CYS A 143 2.94 16.12 -6.04
C CYS A 143 1.66 16.92 -5.73
N ALA A 144 1.28 17.89 -6.56
CA ALA A 144 0.01 18.61 -6.40
C ALA A 144 -1.20 17.66 -6.49
N ARG A 145 -1.17 16.68 -7.40
CA ARG A 145 -2.24 15.68 -7.53
C ARG A 145 -2.28 14.74 -6.31
N MET A 146 -1.12 14.32 -5.79
CA MET A 146 -1.03 13.53 -4.57
C MET A 146 -1.62 14.29 -3.36
N ARG A 147 -1.33 15.59 -3.24
CA ARG A 147 -1.94 16.46 -2.23
C ARG A 147 -3.46 16.51 -2.39
N GLY A 148 -3.95 16.61 -3.63
CA GLY A 148 -5.38 16.66 -3.95
C GLY A 148 -6.13 15.43 -3.42
N VAL A 149 -5.64 14.21 -3.65
CA VAL A 149 -6.27 12.99 -3.12
C VAL A 149 -6.19 12.92 -1.59
N LEU A 150 -5.08 13.32 -0.97
CA LEU A 150 -4.94 13.37 0.49
C LEU A 150 -5.94 14.36 1.13
N GLN A 151 -6.06 15.56 0.59
CA GLN A 151 -6.99 16.58 1.10
C GLN A 151 -8.46 16.15 0.91
N LEU A 152 -8.79 15.56 -0.24
CA LEU A 152 -10.14 15.08 -0.52
C LEU A 152 -10.51 13.94 0.44
N VAL A 153 -9.67 12.91 0.57
CA VAL A 153 -9.96 11.77 1.45
C VAL A 153 -10.08 12.20 2.91
N ALA A 154 -9.21 13.09 3.38
CA ALA A 154 -9.25 13.61 4.75
C ALA A 154 -10.54 14.38 5.03
N SER A 155 -10.95 15.24 4.11
CA SER A 155 -12.21 16.00 4.21
C SER A 155 -13.42 15.06 4.27
N LYS A 156 -13.48 14.05 3.39
CA LYS A 156 -14.59 13.08 3.31
C LYS A 156 -14.64 12.13 4.49
N ALA A 157 -13.48 11.77 5.04
CA ALA A 157 -13.38 10.92 6.22
C ALA A 157 -13.65 11.69 7.54
N GLY A 158 -13.67 13.02 7.53
CA GLY A 158 -13.73 13.82 8.74
C GLY A 158 -12.45 13.72 9.57
N TRP A 159 -11.27 13.82 8.93
CA TRP A 159 -9.97 13.77 9.59
C TRP A 159 -9.88 14.81 10.71
N GLY A 160 -9.27 14.46 11.82
CA GLY A 160 -9.16 15.33 13.00
C GLY A 160 -10.33 15.25 13.97
N SER A 161 -11.45 14.58 13.63
CA SER A 161 -12.53 14.33 14.60
C SER A 161 -12.08 13.32 15.66
N LYS A 162 -12.51 13.55 16.92
CA LYS A 162 -12.21 12.62 18.02
C LYS A 162 -12.94 11.29 17.82
N LEU A 163 -12.24 10.21 18.08
CA LEU A 163 -12.78 8.86 18.09
C LEU A 163 -12.91 8.33 19.52
N PRO A 164 -13.86 7.43 19.80
CA PRO A 164 -13.95 6.71 21.06
C PRO A 164 -12.69 5.89 21.37
N ALA A 165 -12.51 5.53 22.64
CA ALA A 165 -11.43 4.63 23.05
C ALA A 165 -11.51 3.27 22.31
N GLY A 166 -10.36 2.71 21.94
CA GLY A 166 -10.29 1.46 21.17
C GLY A 166 -10.52 1.66 19.66
N GLN A 167 -10.89 2.87 19.21
CA GLN A 167 -10.99 3.22 17.80
C GLN A 167 -9.77 4.00 17.33
N GLY A 168 -9.41 3.80 16.07
CA GLY A 168 -8.30 4.51 15.44
C GLY A 168 -8.60 4.87 14.00
N ARG A 169 -7.97 5.94 13.55
CA ARG A 169 -8.03 6.42 12.16
C ARG A 169 -6.64 6.54 11.60
N GLY A 170 -6.41 5.99 10.41
CA GLY A 170 -5.13 6.05 9.72
C GLY A 170 -5.29 6.49 8.28
N ILE A 171 -4.26 7.15 7.75
CA ILE A 171 -4.23 7.68 6.40
C ILE A 171 -2.99 7.17 5.66
N ALA A 172 -3.15 6.93 4.35
CA ALA A 172 -2.06 6.59 3.45
C ALA A 172 -2.39 7.03 2.03
N CYS A 173 -1.36 7.23 1.20
CA CYS A 173 -1.52 7.52 -0.22
C CYS A 173 -0.49 6.78 -1.06
N HIS A 174 -0.75 6.63 -2.36
CA HIS A 174 0.20 6.02 -3.28
C HIS A 174 -0.04 6.50 -4.72
N TYR A 175 1.03 6.53 -5.50
CA TYR A 175 1.00 6.73 -6.94
C TYR A 175 1.43 5.45 -7.64
N SER A 176 0.63 4.97 -8.56
CA SER A 176 0.95 3.83 -9.42
C SER A 176 0.07 3.85 -10.67
N PHE A 177 0.58 3.32 -11.78
CA PHE A 177 -0.15 3.26 -13.05
C PHE A 177 -0.68 4.62 -13.51
N ASN A 178 0.10 5.68 -13.31
CA ASN A 178 -0.21 7.07 -13.63
C ASN A 178 -1.43 7.66 -12.90
N SER A 179 -1.85 7.01 -11.82
CA SER A 179 -3.00 7.39 -10.99
C SER A 179 -2.61 7.58 -9.53
N TYR A 180 -3.39 8.38 -8.83
CA TYR A 180 -3.17 8.72 -7.43
C TYR A 180 -4.32 8.17 -6.61
N ALA A 181 -4.00 7.55 -5.49
CA ALA A 181 -4.99 7.07 -4.55
C ALA A 181 -4.60 7.42 -3.11
N ALA A 182 -5.58 7.76 -2.30
CA ALA A 182 -5.41 7.91 -0.86
C ALA A 182 -6.58 7.24 -0.14
N ASN A 183 -6.29 6.60 0.98
CA ASN A 183 -7.27 5.94 1.82
C ASN A 183 -7.19 6.45 3.25
N VAL A 184 -8.36 6.62 3.86
CA VAL A 184 -8.51 6.74 5.32
C VAL A 184 -9.27 5.51 5.80
N ALA A 185 -8.72 4.84 6.80
CA ALA A 185 -9.33 3.70 7.45
C ALA A 185 -9.77 4.06 8.87
N ASP A 186 -11.00 3.69 9.24
CA ASP A 186 -11.50 3.68 10.60
C ASP A 186 -11.53 2.23 11.11
N VAL A 187 -10.93 1.98 12.27
CA VAL A 187 -10.84 0.65 12.86
C VAL A 187 -11.28 0.63 14.31
N ILE A 188 -11.71 -0.54 14.78
CA ILE A 188 -11.91 -0.85 16.18
C ILE A 188 -10.97 -1.99 16.56
N VAL A 189 -10.26 -1.84 17.67
CA VAL A 189 -9.43 -2.90 18.25
C VAL A 189 -9.90 -3.18 19.68
N GLU A 190 -10.54 -4.32 19.85
CA GLU A 190 -11.08 -4.76 21.14
C GLU A 190 -10.64 -6.20 21.44
N ASN A 191 -10.11 -6.42 22.66
CA ASN A 191 -9.66 -7.74 23.11
C ASN A 191 -8.67 -8.42 22.13
N GLY A 192 -7.78 -7.63 21.52
CA GLY A 192 -6.81 -8.11 20.54
C GLY A 192 -7.41 -8.51 19.17
N LYS A 193 -8.66 -8.15 18.90
CA LYS A 193 -9.32 -8.37 17.61
C LYS A 193 -9.50 -7.05 16.87
N LEU A 194 -9.08 -7.04 15.62
CA LEU A 194 -9.28 -5.92 14.69
C LEU A 194 -10.59 -6.08 13.92
N ARG A 195 -11.33 -4.99 13.82
CA ARG A 195 -12.43 -4.81 12.88
C ARG A 195 -12.25 -3.52 12.10
N VAL A 196 -12.23 -3.60 10.78
CA VAL A 196 -12.22 -2.43 9.91
C VAL A 196 -13.66 -2.01 9.69
N GLU A 197 -14.02 -0.80 10.13
CA GLU A 197 -15.40 -0.30 10.08
C GLU A 197 -15.70 0.40 8.76
N ARG A 198 -14.73 1.21 8.31
CA ARG A 198 -14.92 2.10 7.18
C ARG A 198 -13.61 2.33 6.46
N ILE A 199 -13.67 2.37 5.13
CA ILE A 199 -12.59 2.86 4.27
C ILE A 199 -13.16 3.96 3.38
N VAL A 200 -12.59 5.15 3.46
CA VAL A 200 -12.82 6.23 2.52
C VAL A 200 -11.67 6.28 1.55
N SER A 201 -11.95 6.22 0.26
CA SER A 201 -10.97 6.28 -0.82
C SER A 201 -11.16 7.54 -1.65
N ALA A 202 -10.08 8.25 -1.94
CA ALA A 202 -10.05 9.32 -2.92
C ALA A 202 -9.05 8.96 -4.03
N VAL A 203 -9.46 9.10 -5.29
CA VAL A 203 -8.63 8.77 -6.45
C VAL A 203 -8.63 9.90 -7.47
N ASP A 204 -7.48 10.10 -8.10
CA ASP A 204 -7.29 10.99 -9.25
C ASP A 204 -6.77 10.15 -10.42
N ILE A 205 -7.64 9.94 -11.40
CA ILE A 205 -7.42 9.12 -12.58
C ILE A 205 -7.57 9.92 -13.88
N GLY A 206 -7.49 11.25 -13.79
CA GLY A 206 -7.92 12.10 -14.92
C GLY A 206 -9.43 12.06 -15.12
N THR A 207 -9.87 12.21 -16.35
CA THR A 207 -11.27 12.11 -16.71
C THR A 207 -11.84 10.73 -16.39
N VAL A 208 -12.91 10.68 -15.61
CA VAL A 208 -13.60 9.44 -15.25
C VAL A 208 -14.58 9.05 -16.34
N VAL A 209 -14.19 8.15 -17.22
CA VAL A 209 -14.99 7.76 -18.40
C VAL A 209 -16.22 6.94 -18.00
N SER A 210 -16.08 6.03 -17.03
CA SER A 210 -17.16 5.18 -16.52
C SER A 210 -17.19 5.24 -14.99
N PRO A 211 -17.98 6.14 -14.38
CA PRO A 211 -17.99 6.33 -12.93
C PRO A 211 -18.32 5.06 -12.13
N ASP A 212 -19.32 4.29 -12.56
CA ASP A 212 -19.73 3.07 -11.86
C ASP A 212 -18.66 1.97 -11.98
N GLY A 213 -18.09 1.78 -13.17
CA GLY A 213 -16.99 0.85 -13.39
C GLY A 213 -15.74 1.23 -12.60
N ALA A 214 -15.39 2.52 -12.57
CA ALA A 214 -14.25 3.04 -11.80
C ALA A 214 -14.47 2.86 -10.30
N ARG A 215 -15.68 3.12 -9.80
CA ARG A 215 -16.05 2.88 -8.38
C ARG A 215 -15.90 1.42 -8.01
N ALA A 216 -16.47 0.51 -8.82
CA ALA A 216 -16.37 -0.93 -8.59
C ALA A 216 -14.91 -1.42 -8.55
N GLN A 217 -14.03 -0.83 -9.38
CA GLN A 217 -12.59 -1.15 -9.34
C GLN A 217 -11.94 -0.72 -8.02
N VAL A 218 -12.27 0.46 -7.49
CA VAL A 218 -11.73 0.94 -6.21
C VAL A 218 -12.27 0.10 -5.04
N GLU A 219 -13.57 -0.18 -5.00
CA GLU A 219 -14.19 -1.05 -3.98
C GLU A 219 -13.55 -2.44 -3.99
N SER A 220 -13.39 -3.03 -5.16
CA SER A 220 -12.67 -4.29 -5.33
C SER A 220 -11.21 -4.20 -4.86
N ALA A 221 -10.50 -3.11 -5.16
CA ALA A 221 -9.12 -2.91 -4.73
C ALA A 221 -9.01 -2.84 -3.20
N VAL A 222 -9.96 -2.21 -2.52
CA VAL A 222 -10.04 -2.18 -1.05
C VAL A 222 -10.22 -3.59 -0.50
N ILE A 223 -11.15 -4.38 -1.04
CA ILE A 223 -11.42 -5.75 -0.58
C ILE A 223 -10.20 -6.66 -0.78
N TYR A 224 -9.53 -6.56 -1.94
CA TYR A 224 -8.27 -7.27 -2.22
C TYR A 224 -7.15 -6.87 -1.26
N GLY A 225 -6.98 -5.56 -1.05
CA GLY A 225 -5.98 -5.02 -0.13
C GLY A 225 -6.20 -5.47 1.31
N LEU A 226 -7.45 -5.47 1.80
CA LEU A 226 -7.81 -5.98 3.12
C LEU A 226 -7.60 -7.49 3.24
N THR A 227 -7.98 -8.25 2.20
CA THR A 227 -7.74 -9.69 2.15
C THR A 227 -6.25 -10.01 2.30
N ALA A 228 -5.39 -9.32 1.55
CA ALA A 228 -3.94 -9.50 1.63
C ALA A 228 -3.34 -9.01 2.97
N ALA A 229 -3.90 -7.94 3.54
CA ALA A 229 -3.39 -7.36 4.79
C ALA A 229 -3.79 -8.16 6.04
N LEU A 230 -4.92 -8.87 6.00
CA LEU A 230 -5.53 -9.44 7.21
C LEU A 230 -5.68 -10.97 7.17
N LYS A 231 -5.64 -11.60 5.98
CA LYS A 231 -6.06 -12.99 5.82
C LYS A 231 -5.11 -13.85 5.01
N SER A 232 -4.85 -13.44 3.76
CA SER A 232 -4.25 -14.33 2.77
C SER A 232 -2.76 -14.55 2.99
N GLN A 233 -2.38 -15.81 3.10
CA GLN A 233 -1.00 -16.24 3.17
C GLN A 233 -0.89 -17.58 2.45
N ILE A 234 0.19 -17.77 1.69
CA ILE A 234 0.62 -19.09 1.20
C ILE A 234 1.90 -19.46 1.95
N THR A 235 1.88 -20.60 2.60
CA THR A 235 3.01 -21.17 3.34
C THR A 235 3.66 -22.25 2.48
N ILE A 236 4.96 -22.12 2.25
CA ILE A 236 5.74 -23.14 1.55
C ILE A 236 6.43 -24.03 2.59
N GLN A 237 6.08 -25.29 2.62
CA GLN A 237 6.68 -26.29 3.51
C GLN A 237 7.15 -27.50 2.71
N ASN A 238 8.40 -27.88 2.86
CA ASN A 238 9.01 -29.02 2.14
C ASN A 238 8.80 -28.92 0.61
N GLY A 239 8.90 -27.72 0.05
CA GLY A 239 8.76 -27.46 -1.39
C GLY A 239 7.33 -27.50 -1.93
N ARG A 240 6.31 -27.45 -1.06
CA ARG A 240 4.90 -27.47 -1.44
C ARG A 240 4.11 -26.37 -0.74
N ALA A 241 3.06 -25.86 -1.39
CA ALA A 241 2.07 -24.98 -0.74
C ALA A 241 1.26 -25.80 0.27
N VAL A 242 1.06 -25.22 1.46
CA VAL A 242 0.22 -25.79 2.52
C VAL A 242 -1.25 -25.51 2.26
N GLU A 243 -1.53 -24.27 1.84
CA GLU A 243 -2.89 -23.83 1.50
C GLU A 243 -3.20 -24.26 0.05
N THR A 244 -4.04 -25.28 -0.10
CA THR A 244 -4.35 -25.89 -1.40
C THR A 244 -5.77 -25.64 -1.88
N ASN A 245 -6.64 -25.05 -1.06
CA ASN A 245 -8.00 -24.66 -1.45
C ASN A 245 -8.53 -23.57 -0.51
N PHE A 246 -9.68 -22.98 -0.82
CA PHE A 246 -10.32 -21.88 -0.07
C PHE A 246 -10.72 -22.21 1.36
N ASN A 247 -10.78 -23.48 1.75
CA ASN A 247 -10.94 -23.89 3.14
C ASN A 247 -9.68 -23.65 4.00
N HIS A 248 -8.51 -23.55 3.36
CA HIS A 248 -7.24 -23.24 4.02
C HIS A 248 -6.70 -21.85 3.66
N PHE A 249 -6.98 -21.36 2.46
CA PHE A 249 -6.62 -20.03 2.01
C PHE A 249 -7.74 -19.03 2.33
N ALA A 250 -7.57 -18.29 3.42
CA ALA A 250 -8.59 -17.37 3.90
C ALA A 250 -8.69 -16.11 3.04
N CYS A 251 -9.92 -15.75 2.66
CA CYS A 251 -10.28 -14.48 2.03
C CYS A 251 -11.20 -13.68 2.95
N LEU A 252 -11.30 -12.36 2.70
CA LEU A 252 -12.27 -11.50 3.37
C LEU A 252 -13.69 -11.94 3.00
N LYS A 253 -14.57 -12.07 3.97
CA LYS A 253 -15.98 -12.46 3.78
C LYS A 253 -16.87 -11.21 3.73
N MET A 254 -18.10 -11.38 3.27
CA MET A 254 -19.08 -10.30 3.13
C MET A 254 -19.38 -9.61 4.48
N ASP A 255 -19.49 -10.37 5.56
CA ASP A 255 -19.73 -9.87 6.92
C ASP A 255 -18.52 -9.20 7.58
N GLU A 256 -17.34 -9.37 6.99
CA GLU A 256 -16.09 -8.70 7.40
C GLU A 256 -15.77 -7.46 6.56
N THR A 257 -16.52 -7.23 5.48
CA THR A 257 -16.29 -6.11 4.55
C THR A 257 -16.73 -4.81 5.18
N PRO A 258 -15.86 -3.78 5.26
CA PRO A 258 -16.21 -2.49 5.83
C PRO A 258 -17.17 -1.69 4.93
N HIS A 259 -17.73 -0.62 5.45
CA HIS A 259 -18.34 0.41 4.60
C HIS A 259 -17.26 1.09 3.75
N ILE A 260 -17.44 1.09 2.42
CA ILE A 260 -16.48 1.65 1.47
C ILE A 260 -17.09 2.85 0.77
N GLU A 261 -16.40 4.00 0.82
CA GLU A 261 -16.76 5.22 0.12
C GLU A 261 -15.69 5.59 -0.90
N VAL A 262 -16.09 5.91 -2.13
CA VAL A 262 -15.18 6.27 -3.22
C VAL A 262 -15.48 7.66 -3.74
N HIS A 263 -14.45 8.50 -3.78
CA HIS A 263 -14.50 9.87 -4.27
C HIS A 263 -13.45 10.09 -5.37
N PHE A 264 -13.86 10.76 -6.44
CA PHE A 264 -12.97 11.12 -7.54
C PHE A 264 -12.58 12.59 -7.43
N VAL A 265 -11.29 12.90 -7.67
CA VAL A 265 -10.83 14.28 -7.85
C VAL A 265 -11.25 14.74 -9.24
N PRO A 266 -12.10 15.77 -9.37
CA PRO A 266 -12.51 16.27 -10.68
C PRO A 266 -11.32 16.90 -11.42
N ASN A 267 -11.05 16.48 -12.64
CA ASN A 267 -10.13 17.15 -13.55
C ASN A 267 -10.37 16.71 -15.00
N ASP A 268 -9.80 17.46 -15.96
CA ASP A 268 -9.97 17.25 -17.41
C ASP A 268 -8.74 16.62 -18.06
N LEU A 269 -7.82 16.03 -17.27
CA LEU A 269 -6.66 15.34 -17.79
C LEU A 269 -7.06 14.04 -18.49
N ALA A 270 -6.19 13.53 -19.34
CA ALA A 270 -6.39 12.24 -20.00
C ALA A 270 -6.64 11.14 -18.94
N PRO A 271 -7.55 10.20 -19.22
CA PRO A 271 -7.82 9.09 -18.29
C PRO A 271 -6.61 8.20 -18.11
N THR A 272 -6.42 7.72 -16.89
CA THR A 272 -5.34 6.80 -16.50
C THR A 272 -5.90 5.50 -15.91
N GLY A 273 -5.04 4.55 -15.50
CA GLY A 273 -5.45 3.26 -14.97
C GLY A 273 -6.18 3.36 -13.63
N ILE A 274 -7.24 2.56 -13.42
CA ILE A 274 -7.97 2.46 -12.14
C ILE A 274 -8.08 1.01 -11.64
N GLY A 275 -7.70 0.03 -12.42
CA GLY A 275 -7.79 -1.37 -12.02
C GLY A 275 -6.96 -1.73 -10.78
N GLU A 276 -5.88 -1.01 -10.51
CA GLU A 276 -4.86 -1.34 -9.52
C GLU A 276 -4.57 -0.24 -8.49
N PRO A 277 -4.57 1.07 -8.82
CA PRO A 277 -4.09 2.14 -7.94
C PRO A 277 -4.79 2.26 -6.58
N GLY A 278 -6.03 1.81 -6.47
CA GLY A 278 -6.78 1.85 -5.21
C GLY A 278 -6.26 0.92 -4.13
N LEU A 279 -5.42 -0.08 -4.47
CA LEU A 279 -4.99 -1.12 -3.54
C LEU A 279 -3.80 -0.75 -2.64
N PRO A 280 -2.71 -0.15 -3.13
CA PRO A 280 -1.50 0.09 -2.33
C PRO A 280 -1.72 0.87 -1.03
N PRO A 281 -2.58 1.89 -0.94
CA PRO A 281 -2.78 2.63 0.30
C PRO A 281 -3.68 1.92 1.33
N VAL A 282 -4.28 0.76 1.02
CA VAL A 282 -5.23 0.07 1.92
C VAL A 282 -4.52 -0.46 3.18
N ALA A 283 -3.52 -1.31 2.99
CA ALA A 283 -2.81 -1.93 4.12
C ALA A 283 -2.17 -0.89 5.06
N PRO A 284 -1.44 0.13 4.56
CA PRO A 284 -0.85 1.12 5.46
C PRO A 284 -1.90 1.99 6.15
N ALA A 285 -3.00 2.38 5.51
CA ALA A 285 -4.07 3.12 6.17
C ALA A 285 -4.65 2.34 7.35
N VAL A 286 -4.91 1.03 7.18
CA VAL A 286 -5.41 0.16 8.25
C VAL A 286 -4.38 -0.01 9.37
N MET A 287 -3.11 -0.27 9.06
CA MET A 287 -2.09 -0.49 10.09
C MET A 287 -1.71 0.81 10.83
N ASN A 288 -1.79 1.97 10.18
CA ASN A 288 -1.69 3.27 10.82
C ASN A 288 -2.90 3.55 11.76
N ALA A 289 -4.10 3.13 11.36
CA ALA A 289 -5.29 3.19 12.22
C ALA A 289 -5.16 2.25 13.43
N VAL A 290 -4.62 1.05 13.27
CA VAL A 290 -4.29 0.13 14.37
C VAL A 290 -3.32 0.78 15.35
N PHE A 291 -2.28 1.44 14.85
CA PHE A 291 -1.36 2.17 15.73
C PHE A 291 -2.07 3.30 16.48
N ALA A 292 -2.91 4.07 15.81
CA ALA A 292 -3.68 5.14 16.45
C ALA A 292 -4.61 4.62 17.56
N ALA A 293 -5.19 3.42 17.40
CA ALA A 293 -6.06 2.78 18.37
C ALA A 293 -5.32 2.15 19.55
N THR A 294 -4.08 1.62 19.33
CA THR A 294 -3.43 0.71 20.27
C THR A 294 -2.01 1.09 20.70
N GLY A 295 -1.37 2.00 19.97
CA GLY A 295 0.07 2.29 20.12
C GLY A 295 0.99 1.21 19.55
N LYS A 296 0.47 0.13 18.95
CA LYS A 296 1.27 -0.98 18.40
C LYS A 296 1.54 -0.80 16.92
N ARG A 297 2.81 -0.83 16.51
CA ARG A 297 3.21 -0.79 15.10
C ARG A 297 3.25 -2.18 14.49
N VAL A 298 2.43 -2.39 13.47
CA VAL A 298 2.44 -3.62 12.66
C VAL A 298 3.42 -3.42 11.51
N ARG A 299 4.44 -4.31 11.44
CA ARG A 299 5.50 -4.23 10.42
C ARG A 299 5.60 -5.52 9.58
N ARG A 300 4.57 -6.34 9.61
CA ARG A 300 4.45 -7.60 8.88
C ARG A 300 3.03 -7.77 8.36
N LEU A 301 2.88 -8.33 7.16
CA LEU A 301 1.59 -8.73 6.59
C LEU A 301 1.62 -10.22 6.22
N PRO A 302 0.49 -10.92 6.31
CA PRO A 302 -0.77 -10.45 6.91
C PRO A 302 -0.63 -10.22 8.42
N LEU A 303 -1.51 -9.38 8.97
CA LEU A 303 -1.65 -9.19 10.41
C LEU A 303 -2.05 -10.53 11.06
N LEU A 304 -1.25 -11.00 11.99
CA LEU A 304 -1.57 -12.22 12.73
C LEU A 304 -2.28 -11.90 14.05
N PRO A 305 -3.10 -12.82 14.57
CA PRO A 305 -3.82 -12.60 15.83
C PRO A 305 -2.94 -12.21 17.01
N ASP A 306 -1.69 -12.71 17.05
CA ASP A 306 -0.74 -12.43 18.13
C ASP A 306 -0.11 -11.03 18.03
N ASP A 307 -0.14 -10.37 16.86
CA ASP A 307 0.42 -9.03 16.68
C ASP A 307 -0.34 -7.97 17.48
N LEU A 308 -1.59 -8.23 17.85
CA LEU A 308 -2.44 -7.34 18.63
C LEU A 308 -2.66 -7.77 20.09
N ARG A 309 -2.24 -8.98 20.47
CA ARG A 309 -2.31 -9.41 21.88
C ARG A 309 -1.32 -8.61 22.73
N ALA A 310 -1.70 -8.37 23.98
CA ALA A 310 -0.91 -7.58 24.96
C ALA A 310 0.44 -8.22 25.29
#